data_df6de5fd4ec7239aba9178e94e086192
#
_entry.id   df6de5fd4ec7239aba9178e94e086192
#
_cell.length_a   1.000
_cell.length_b   1.000
_cell.length_c   1.000
_cell.angle_alpha   90.00
_cell.angle_beta   90.00
_cell.angle_gamma   90.00
#
_symmetry.space_group_name_H-M   'P 1'
#
loop_
_entity.id
_entity.type
_entity.pdbx_description
1 polymer ?
#
loop_
_entity_poly.entity_id
_entity_poly.type
_entity_poly.pdbx_seq_one_letter_code
_entity_poly.pdbx_strand_id
1 'polypeptide(L)'
;MSERWDAIVIGGGHNGLVAAGLLAKRGRRVIVLERRHKVGGAAVTETPWGPAFKMTALSYVVSLLPRTVLEELELARFGYKVYPQFPYFAPRRDGRYLMMCDDPVRRAAEVARFSARDADEIARWDAWLGRLGALLGPMLTQVPPRLGSKRPSDLLAALRVAWRFRKLDERGVGDITRLMTMSVADLLEERFESDAVRGVLAVSGVIGTWAGPRSPGTAYVMAHHKMGDVGDGLGSGKTGSWGFPEGGMGGVTGALRAAAEAFGATIRTEAEVARIKVTDGRATGVVLAGGDELDGDAIIATTHPRITFLHHLERSELPDDFVAAIERWKSRSGVVKLNLALDRLPEFRCKPGFDPEVHGGTIVLAESLDDLEHAFQDAVGGSPARLPFADICIPSVFDPTLAPPGKHVMSMFTQWVPHGFAAAPHTDELDAYADRLIARLDELAPGFTASILHRQVIGPHEMETTYGLIGGNIFHGELSASQLFHMRPAPGYADFTTPIRGLYQASSATHGGGGVTGIPALQAVRRLLKDT
;
A
#
# COMPACT_ATOMS: atom_id res chain seq x y z
N MET A 1 41.82 3.17 2.56
CA MET A 1 41.04 2.29 1.67
C MET A 1 39.59 2.56 1.99
N SER A 2 38.78 2.95 1.01
CA SER A 2 37.33 3.12 1.20
C SER A 2 36.73 1.79 1.68
N GLU A 3 35.81 1.89 2.59
CA GLU A 3 35.13 0.72 3.15
C GLU A 3 34.22 0.09 2.06
N ARG A 4 34.50 -1.15 1.63
CA ARG A 4 33.76 -1.83 0.56
C ARG A 4 32.67 -2.71 1.13
N TRP A 5 31.48 -2.62 0.55
CA TRP A 5 30.29 -3.37 0.94
C TRP A 5 29.93 -4.43 -0.11
N ASP A 6 29.45 -5.60 0.32
CA ASP A 6 28.90 -6.57 -0.63
C ASP A 6 27.61 -6.06 -1.28
N ALA A 7 26.82 -5.27 -0.51
CA ALA A 7 25.63 -4.62 -1.02
C ALA A 7 25.36 -3.28 -0.32
N ILE A 8 24.99 -2.27 -1.11
CA ILE A 8 24.47 -0.98 -0.63
C ILE A 8 22.99 -0.92 -0.97
N VAL A 9 22.16 -0.67 0.04
CA VAL A 9 20.71 -0.52 -0.11
C VAL A 9 20.34 0.95 0.00
N ILE A 10 19.73 1.51 -1.05
CA ILE A 10 19.29 2.91 -1.09
C ILE A 10 17.82 2.97 -0.67
N GLY A 11 17.55 3.61 0.48
CA GLY A 11 16.24 3.76 1.10
C GLY A 11 15.98 2.77 2.24
N GLY A 12 15.67 3.30 3.42
CA GLY A 12 15.38 2.56 4.66
C GLY A 12 13.88 2.28 4.87
N GLY A 13 13.07 2.25 3.81
CA GLY A 13 11.69 1.80 3.87
C GLY A 13 11.59 0.28 4.09
N HIS A 14 10.36 -0.25 4.23
CA HIS A 14 10.15 -1.68 4.49
C HIS A 14 10.89 -2.60 3.48
N ASN A 15 10.91 -2.25 2.19
CA ASN A 15 11.66 -3.02 1.19
C ASN A 15 13.17 -3.00 1.45
N GLY A 16 13.74 -1.83 1.79
CA GLY A 16 15.17 -1.74 2.09
C GLY A 16 15.58 -2.56 3.31
N LEU A 17 14.77 -2.51 4.35
CA LEU A 17 15.00 -3.29 5.58
C LEU A 17 14.87 -4.80 5.34
N VAL A 18 13.89 -5.23 4.53
CA VAL A 18 13.77 -6.64 4.10
C VAL A 18 15.00 -7.07 3.30
N ALA A 19 15.44 -6.28 2.32
CA ALA A 19 16.62 -6.62 1.52
C ALA A 19 17.88 -6.74 2.38
N ALA A 20 18.10 -5.78 3.28
CA ALA A 20 19.24 -5.77 4.18
C ALA A 20 19.23 -6.98 5.13
N GLY A 21 18.10 -7.27 5.76
CA GLY A 21 17.98 -8.43 6.66
C GLY A 21 18.23 -9.75 5.96
N LEU A 22 17.67 -9.94 4.75
CA LEU A 22 17.85 -11.14 3.96
C LEU A 22 19.30 -11.37 3.51
N LEU A 23 20.01 -10.30 3.14
CA LEU A 23 21.42 -10.37 2.73
C LEU A 23 22.35 -10.57 3.93
N ALA A 24 22.15 -9.80 5.00
CA ALA A 24 22.94 -9.90 6.22
C ALA A 24 22.82 -11.29 6.86
N LYS A 25 21.60 -11.86 6.91
CA LYS A 25 21.40 -13.26 7.37
C LYS A 25 22.18 -14.29 6.57
N ARG A 26 22.56 -13.97 5.33
CA ARG A 26 23.41 -14.80 4.45
C ARG A 26 24.90 -14.45 4.53
N GLY A 27 25.30 -13.68 5.56
CA GLY A 27 26.69 -13.31 5.82
C GLY A 27 27.24 -12.23 4.89
N ARG A 28 26.37 -11.52 4.15
CA ARG A 28 26.80 -10.41 3.31
C ARG A 28 26.98 -9.13 4.15
N ARG A 29 28.02 -8.38 3.88
CA ARG A 29 28.28 -7.07 4.48
C ARG A 29 27.39 -6.03 3.80
N VAL A 30 26.34 -5.56 4.48
CA VAL A 30 25.29 -4.71 3.91
C VAL A 30 25.17 -3.41 4.67
N ILE A 31 25.03 -2.30 3.93
CA ILE A 31 24.66 -1.00 4.48
C ILE A 31 23.35 -0.50 3.86
N VAL A 32 22.46 0.01 4.71
CA VAL A 32 21.24 0.76 4.31
C VAL A 32 21.51 2.24 4.48
N LEU A 33 21.20 3.02 3.45
CA LEU A 33 21.33 4.48 3.44
C LEU A 33 19.92 5.09 3.37
N GLU A 34 19.54 5.78 4.43
CA GLU A 34 18.23 6.44 4.56
C GLU A 34 18.44 7.96 4.68
N ARG A 35 17.73 8.75 3.85
CA ARG A 35 17.86 10.22 3.86
C ARG A 35 17.29 10.88 5.10
N ARG A 36 16.21 10.30 5.66
CA ARG A 36 15.57 10.83 6.87
C ARG A 36 16.33 10.43 8.13
N HIS A 37 16.03 11.09 9.24
CA HIS A 37 16.55 10.74 10.58
C HIS A 37 16.00 9.40 11.11
N LYS A 38 15.00 8.81 10.43
CA LYS A 38 14.27 7.62 10.85
C LYS A 38 13.96 6.72 9.64
N VAL A 39 14.14 5.42 9.81
CA VAL A 39 13.73 4.42 8.83
C VAL A 39 12.22 4.19 8.84
N GLY A 40 11.69 3.55 7.80
CA GLY A 40 10.29 3.13 7.69
C GLY A 40 9.61 3.61 6.41
N GLY A 41 10.10 4.68 5.80
CA GLY A 41 9.46 5.26 4.61
C GLY A 41 8.00 5.64 4.89
N ALA A 42 7.06 5.14 4.06
CA ALA A 42 5.63 5.36 4.25
C ALA A 42 5.01 4.50 5.39
N ALA A 43 5.74 3.49 5.87
CA ALA A 43 5.32 2.62 6.98
C ALA A 43 6.03 3.03 8.27
N VAL A 44 5.86 4.27 8.68
CA VAL A 44 6.50 4.87 9.86
C VAL A 44 5.44 5.35 10.87
N THR A 45 5.77 5.23 12.14
CA THR A 45 5.01 5.84 13.24
C THR A 45 5.72 7.12 13.68
N GLU A 46 5.00 8.21 13.69
CA GLU A 46 5.45 9.55 14.07
C GLU A 46 4.81 10.00 15.37
N THR A 47 5.35 11.06 15.97
CA THR A 47 4.82 11.69 17.19
C THR A 47 4.61 13.19 16.94
N PRO A 48 3.74 13.58 16.00
CA PRO A 48 3.62 14.98 15.56
C PRO A 48 3.18 15.93 16.66
N TRP A 49 2.60 15.41 17.73
CA TRP A 49 2.10 16.18 18.89
C TRP A 49 2.82 15.82 20.19
N GLY A 50 4.08 15.36 20.08
CA GLY A 50 4.85 14.88 21.20
C GLY A 50 4.64 13.38 21.52
N PRO A 51 5.39 12.81 22.47
CA PRO A 51 5.52 11.36 22.68
C PRO A 51 4.24 10.68 23.20
N ALA A 52 3.26 11.46 23.67
CA ALA A 52 2.02 10.92 24.24
C ALA A 52 1.12 10.26 23.17
N PHE A 53 1.16 10.76 21.94
CA PHE A 53 0.39 10.22 20.83
C PHE A 53 1.32 9.72 19.73
N LYS A 54 1.20 8.43 19.39
CA LYS A 54 1.94 7.80 18.31
C LYS A 54 1.02 7.58 17.13
N MET A 55 1.35 8.19 16.01
CA MET A 55 0.51 8.20 14.82
C MET A 55 1.20 7.51 13.66
N THR A 56 0.56 6.54 13.07
CA THR A 56 0.94 6.01 11.76
C THR A 56 0.82 7.12 10.71
N ALA A 57 1.94 7.48 10.07
CA ALA A 57 1.96 8.64 9.20
C ALA A 57 1.08 8.43 7.95
N LEU A 58 1.32 7.38 7.19
CA LEU A 58 0.65 7.11 5.91
C LEU A 58 -0.01 5.72 5.87
N SER A 59 0.78 4.65 5.70
CA SER A 59 0.25 3.28 5.76
C SER A 59 -0.27 2.98 7.16
N TYR A 60 -1.44 2.37 7.31
CA TYR A 60 -2.12 2.26 8.60
C TYR A 60 -2.58 0.86 8.97
N VAL A 61 -2.54 -0.07 8.02
CA VAL A 61 -2.87 -1.50 8.21
C VAL A 61 -1.88 -2.38 7.48
N VAL A 62 -1.73 -3.63 7.92
CA VAL A 62 -0.90 -4.64 7.28
C VAL A 62 -1.74 -5.83 6.83
N SER A 63 -1.45 -6.38 5.64
CA SER A 63 -2.08 -7.58 5.12
C SER A 63 -1.18 -8.34 4.15
N LEU A 64 -0.37 -7.63 3.39
CA LEU A 64 0.32 -8.16 2.20
C LEU A 64 1.77 -8.59 2.45
N LEU A 65 2.26 -8.53 3.69
CA LEU A 65 3.62 -8.98 4.03
C LEU A 65 3.65 -10.52 4.04
N PRO A 66 4.36 -11.19 3.10
CA PRO A 66 4.25 -12.63 2.94
C PRO A 66 4.85 -13.40 4.13
N ARG A 67 4.26 -14.53 4.45
CA ARG A 67 4.77 -15.47 5.46
C ARG A 67 6.25 -15.80 5.29
N THR A 68 6.70 -15.95 4.04
CA THR A 68 8.13 -16.17 3.74
C THR A 68 9.03 -15.07 4.30
N VAL A 69 8.62 -13.79 4.26
CA VAL A 69 9.41 -12.69 4.83
C VAL A 69 9.36 -12.75 6.35
N LEU A 70 8.19 -13.01 6.94
CA LEU A 70 8.01 -13.14 8.39
C LEU A 70 8.91 -14.23 8.98
N GLU A 71 8.94 -15.40 8.33
CA GLU A 71 9.71 -16.57 8.76
C GLU A 71 11.21 -16.43 8.46
N GLU A 72 11.59 -16.01 7.24
CA GLU A 72 13.00 -15.84 6.89
C GLU A 72 13.70 -14.80 7.76
N LEU A 73 13.01 -13.74 8.17
CA LEU A 73 13.55 -12.70 9.05
C LEU A 73 13.22 -12.90 10.53
N GLU A 74 12.52 -13.97 10.89
CA GLU A 74 12.16 -14.30 12.30
C GLU A 74 11.45 -13.12 13.01
N LEU A 75 10.56 -12.39 12.30
CA LEU A 75 10.08 -11.09 12.76
C LEU A 75 9.34 -11.14 14.10
N ALA A 76 8.68 -12.25 14.43
CA ALA A 76 8.04 -12.42 15.73
C ALA A 76 9.04 -12.33 16.89
N ARG A 77 10.30 -12.80 16.70
CA ARG A 77 11.39 -12.68 17.67
C ARG A 77 11.82 -11.23 17.89
N PHE A 78 11.59 -10.38 16.90
CA PHE A 78 11.97 -8.97 16.92
C PHE A 78 10.78 -8.03 17.20
N GLY A 79 9.70 -8.56 17.78
CA GLY A 79 8.57 -7.77 18.24
C GLY A 79 7.48 -7.51 17.19
N TYR A 80 7.51 -8.20 16.03
CA TYR A 80 6.40 -8.14 15.10
C TYR A 80 5.16 -8.76 15.73
N LYS A 81 4.14 -7.95 15.91
CA LYS A 81 2.84 -8.34 16.45
C LYS A 81 1.74 -7.55 15.78
N VAL A 82 0.65 -8.21 15.45
CA VAL A 82 -0.48 -7.59 14.75
C VAL A 82 -1.78 -7.96 15.47
N TYR A 83 -2.64 -6.98 15.66
CA TYR A 83 -3.99 -7.16 16.16
C TYR A 83 -4.96 -7.34 14.99
N PRO A 84 -5.86 -8.34 15.02
CA PRO A 84 -6.84 -8.52 13.95
C PRO A 84 -7.79 -7.32 13.88
N GLN A 85 -8.05 -6.87 12.67
CA GLN A 85 -9.04 -5.84 12.40
C GLN A 85 -10.43 -6.47 12.30
N PHE A 86 -11.44 -5.83 12.88
CA PHE A 86 -12.83 -6.19 12.67
C PHE A 86 -13.32 -5.74 11.28
N PRO A 87 -14.46 -6.26 10.80
CA PRO A 87 -14.98 -5.94 9.49
C PRO A 87 -15.44 -4.48 9.34
N TYR A 88 -15.86 -4.13 8.13
CA TYR A 88 -16.31 -2.79 7.80
C TYR A 88 -17.61 -2.44 8.50
N PHE A 89 -17.65 -1.25 9.09
CA PHE A 89 -18.82 -0.58 9.61
C PHE A 89 -19.08 0.69 8.80
N ALA A 90 -20.25 0.79 8.18
CA ALA A 90 -20.64 1.94 7.37
C ALA A 90 -21.87 2.62 7.97
N PRO A 91 -21.72 3.67 8.80
CA PRO A 91 -22.83 4.45 9.29
C PRO A 91 -23.41 5.30 8.17
N ARG A 92 -24.72 5.51 8.16
CA ARG A 92 -25.45 6.23 7.12
C ARG A 92 -26.22 7.41 7.68
N ARG A 93 -26.46 8.42 6.83
CA ARG A 93 -27.23 9.63 7.19
C ARG A 93 -28.69 9.34 7.49
N ASP A 94 -29.25 8.25 6.92
CA ASP A 94 -30.61 7.81 7.17
C ASP A 94 -30.82 7.14 8.56
N GLY A 95 -29.79 7.10 9.40
CA GLY A 95 -29.81 6.50 10.73
C GLY A 95 -29.59 4.99 10.74
N ARG A 96 -29.43 4.35 9.58
CA ARG A 96 -29.06 2.94 9.48
C ARG A 96 -27.53 2.77 9.46
N TYR A 97 -27.07 1.55 9.49
CA TYR A 97 -25.68 1.19 9.23
C TYR A 97 -25.62 -0.15 8.49
N LEU A 98 -24.52 -0.38 7.77
CA LEU A 98 -24.15 -1.66 7.19
C LEU A 98 -22.91 -2.20 7.89
N MET A 99 -22.99 -3.43 8.43
CA MET A 99 -21.86 -4.13 9.03
C MET A 99 -21.48 -5.31 8.12
N MET A 100 -20.26 -5.30 7.58
CA MET A 100 -19.76 -6.39 6.74
C MET A 100 -19.09 -7.47 7.59
N CYS A 101 -19.88 -8.14 8.44
CA CYS A 101 -19.42 -9.16 9.38
C CYS A 101 -18.60 -10.28 8.72
N ASP A 102 -17.63 -10.84 9.46
CA ASP A 102 -16.86 -12.00 8.99
C ASP A 102 -17.72 -13.28 8.88
N ASP A 103 -18.66 -13.46 9.80
CA ASP A 103 -19.62 -14.56 9.72
C ASP A 103 -20.57 -14.37 8.53
N PRO A 104 -20.63 -15.32 7.58
CA PRO A 104 -21.42 -15.18 6.36
C PRO A 104 -22.92 -15.06 6.63
N VAL A 105 -23.45 -15.70 7.67
CA VAL A 105 -24.89 -15.66 8.02
C VAL A 105 -25.25 -14.29 8.57
N ARG A 106 -24.46 -13.78 9.51
CA ARG A 106 -24.63 -12.41 10.03
C ARG A 106 -24.49 -11.37 8.92
N ARG A 107 -23.50 -11.51 8.04
CA ARG A 107 -23.29 -10.59 6.91
C ARG A 107 -24.48 -10.57 5.97
N ALA A 108 -25.02 -11.73 5.60
CA ALA A 108 -26.23 -11.80 4.78
C ALA A 108 -27.43 -11.14 5.48
N ALA A 109 -27.59 -11.34 6.79
CA ALA A 109 -28.66 -10.69 7.57
C ALA A 109 -28.51 -9.16 7.62
N GLU A 110 -27.27 -8.63 7.77
CA GLU A 110 -27.02 -7.18 7.71
C GLU A 110 -27.32 -6.61 6.31
N VAL A 111 -26.90 -7.30 5.25
CA VAL A 111 -27.19 -6.90 3.86
C VAL A 111 -28.69 -6.95 3.57
N ALA A 112 -29.43 -7.95 4.09
CA ALA A 112 -30.87 -8.09 3.90
C ALA A 112 -31.68 -6.88 4.42
N ARG A 113 -31.14 -6.11 5.34
CA ARG A 113 -31.75 -4.85 5.82
C ARG A 113 -31.81 -3.76 4.73
N PHE A 114 -31.04 -3.92 3.66
CA PHE A 114 -30.98 -3.03 2.50
C PHE A 114 -31.58 -3.65 1.25
N SER A 115 -31.32 -4.93 0.99
CA SER A 115 -31.89 -5.70 -0.12
C SER A 115 -31.82 -7.19 0.17
N ALA A 116 -32.96 -7.87 0.07
CA ALA A 116 -33.03 -9.33 0.17
C ALA A 116 -32.28 -10.02 -0.98
N ARG A 117 -32.35 -9.45 -2.20
CA ARG A 117 -31.62 -9.95 -3.36
C ARG A 117 -30.09 -9.89 -3.13
N ASP A 118 -29.60 -8.77 -2.59
CA ASP A 118 -28.18 -8.58 -2.32
C ASP A 118 -27.68 -9.51 -1.21
N ALA A 119 -28.54 -9.85 -0.24
CA ALA A 119 -28.22 -10.83 0.79
C ALA A 119 -27.97 -12.24 0.21
N ASP A 120 -28.73 -12.62 -0.83
CA ASP A 120 -28.50 -13.87 -1.55
C ASP A 120 -27.24 -13.82 -2.44
N GLU A 121 -26.93 -12.64 -2.97
CA GLU A 121 -25.78 -12.47 -3.87
C GLU A 121 -24.44 -12.34 -3.12
N ILE A 122 -24.42 -11.80 -1.90
CA ILE A 122 -23.15 -11.52 -1.19
C ILE A 122 -22.30 -12.77 -0.97
N ALA A 123 -22.92 -13.92 -0.70
CA ALA A 123 -22.21 -15.19 -0.53
C ALA A 123 -21.61 -15.68 -1.87
N ARG A 124 -22.33 -15.50 -2.99
CA ARG A 124 -21.84 -15.82 -4.34
C ARG A 124 -20.69 -14.91 -4.74
N TRP A 125 -20.81 -13.63 -4.41
CA TRP A 125 -19.77 -12.63 -4.60
C TRP A 125 -18.48 -12.99 -3.87
N ASP A 126 -18.55 -13.31 -2.58
CA ASP A 126 -17.39 -13.69 -1.78
C ASP A 126 -16.70 -14.94 -2.33
N ALA A 127 -17.49 -15.95 -2.71
CA ALA A 127 -16.97 -17.17 -3.30
C ALA A 127 -16.30 -16.91 -4.67
N TRP A 128 -16.87 -16.02 -5.49
CA TRP A 128 -16.31 -15.62 -6.79
C TRP A 128 -14.99 -14.88 -6.61
N LEU A 129 -14.98 -13.84 -5.75
CA LEU A 129 -13.79 -13.03 -5.50
C LEU A 129 -12.68 -13.84 -4.81
N GLY A 130 -13.05 -14.75 -3.91
CA GLY A 130 -12.12 -15.68 -3.26
C GLY A 130 -11.45 -16.63 -4.25
N ARG A 131 -12.19 -17.17 -5.24
CA ARG A 131 -11.59 -18.00 -6.31
C ARG A 131 -10.58 -17.22 -7.15
N LEU A 132 -10.90 -15.97 -7.52
CA LEU A 132 -9.99 -15.10 -8.27
C LEU A 132 -8.75 -14.73 -7.44
N GLY A 133 -8.95 -14.41 -6.15
CA GLY A 133 -7.84 -14.14 -5.23
C GLY A 133 -6.89 -15.33 -5.08
N ALA A 134 -7.42 -16.54 -4.93
CA ALA A 134 -6.62 -17.77 -4.86
C ALA A 134 -5.83 -18.06 -6.15
N LEU A 135 -6.37 -17.66 -7.31
CA LEU A 135 -5.70 -17.82 -8.60
C LEU A 135 -4.60 -16.77 -8.81
N LEU A 136 -4.88 -15.51 -8.48
CA LEU A 136 -4.00 -14.37 -8.74
C LEU A 136 -2.99 -14.11 -7.63
N GLY A 137 -3.33 -14.40 -6.36
CA GLY A 137 -2.47 -14.15 -5.20
C GLY A 137 -1.06 -14.70 -5.33
N PRO A 138 -0.86 -15.98 -5.72
CA PRO A 138 0.48 -16.52 -5.94
C PRO A 138 1.27 -15.82 -7.06
N MET A 139 0.61 -15.12 -7.98
CA MET A 139 1.30 -14.36 -9.02
C MET A 139 1.99 -13.11 -8.47
N LEU A 140 1.56 -12.58 -7.32
CA LEU A 140 2.24 -11.45 -6.68
C LEU A 140 3.70 -11.79 -6.31
N THR A 141 3.93 -13.02 -5.85
CA THR A 141 5.27 -13.49 -5.45
C THR A 141 6.04 -14.20 -6.57
N GLN A 142 5.44 -14.37 -7.75
CA GLN A 142 6.07 -14.99 -8.90
C GLN A 142 6.61 -13.93 -9.86
N VAL A 143 7.91 -13.99 -10.17
CA VAL A 143 8.51 -13.10 -11.18
C VAL A 143 7.78 -13.28 -12.53
N PRO A 144 7.24 -12.21 -13.13
CA PRO A 144 6.58 -12.30 -14.42
C PRO A 144 7.55 -12.78 -15.50
N PRO A 145 7.13 -13.67 -16.42
CA PRO A 145 7.97 -14.08 -17.53
C PRO A 145 8.22 -12.89 -18.47
N ARG A 146 9.41 -12.83 -19.06
CA ARG A 146 9.73 -11.87 -20.12
C ARG A 146 9.01 -12.29 -21.40
N LEU A 147 7.88 -11.64 -21.68
CA LEU A 147 7.10 -11.92 -22.90
C LEU A 147 7.93 -11.54 -24.14
N GLY A 148 7.89 -12.42 -25.16
CA GLY A 148 8.70 -12.25 -26.37
C GLY A 148 10.17 -12.69 -26.26
N SER A 149 10.65 -13.09 -25.09
CA SER A 149 11.97 -13.67 -24.93
C SER A 149 12.04 -15.07 -25.52
N LYS A 150 13.17 -15.38 -26.20
CA LYS A 150 13.47 -16.71 -26.73
C LYS A 150 14.35 -17.55 -25.79
N ARG A 151 14.67 -17.05 -24.60
CA ARG A 151 15.49 -17.77 -23.61
C ARG A 151 14.69 -18.94 -23.05
N PRO A 152 15.26 -20.16 -22.95
CA PRO A 152 14.57 -21.33 -22.42
C PRO A 152 13.98 -21.12 -21.00
N SER A 153 14.68 -20.39 -20.14
CA SER A 153 14.22 -20.05 -18.79
C SER A 153 12.94 -19.21 -18.79
N ASP A 154 12.82 -18.25 -19.70
CA ASP A 154 11.66 -17.37 -19.80
C ASP A 154 10.46 -18.11 -20.41
N LEU A 155 10.72 -19.00 -21.41
CA LEU A 155 9.71 -19.89 -21.96
C LEU A 155 9.15 -20.86 -20.91
N LEU A 156 10.02 -21.45 -20.09
CA LEU A 156 9.60 -22.30 -18.97
C LEU A 156 8.79 -21.50 -17.93
N ALA A 157 9.17 -20.26 -17.64
CA ALA A 157 8.41 -19.39 -16.75
C ALA A 157 7.01 -19.09 -17.33
N ALA A 158 6.93 -18.77 -18.62
CA ALA A 158 5.66 -18.56 -19.31
C ALA A 158 4.77 -19.82 -19.30
N LEU A 159 5.34 -20.99 -19.54
CA LEU A 159 4.64 -22.28 -19.45
C LEU A 159 4.12 -22.57 -18.04
N ARG A 160 4.87 -22.24 -16.99
CA ARG A 160 4.40 -22.38 -15.58
C ARG A 160 3.20 -21.49 -15.30
N VAL A 161 3.21 -20.26 -15.81
CA VAL A 161 2.06 -19.35 -15.69
C VAL A 161 0.87 -19.92 -16.47
N ALA A 162 1.05 -20.32 -17.74
CA ALA A 162 -0.01 -20.92 -18.56
C ALA A 162 -0.58 -22.19 -17.91
N TRP A 163 0.28 -23.03 -17.30
CA TRP A 163 -0.15 -24.23 -16.60
C TRP A 163 -1.07 -23.95 -15.39
N ARG A 164 -0.90 -22.80 -14.73
CA ARG A 164 -1.79 -22.36 -13.63
C ARG A 164 -3.20 -22.10 -14.14
N PHE A 165 -3.31 -21.51 -15.33
CA PHE A 165 -4.58 -21.15 -15.96
C PHE A 165 -5.24 -22.30 -16.75
N ARG A 166 -4.57 -23.46 -16.89
CA ARG A 166 -5.04 -24.60 -17.71
C ARG A 166 -6.38 -25.21 -17.26
N LYS A 167 -6.79 -24.96 -16.01
CA LYS A 167 -8.06 -25.46 -15.46
C LYS A 167 -9.21 -24.46 -15.61
N LEU A 168 -8.94 -23.28 -16.14
CA LEU A 168 -9.98 -22.31 -16.42
C LEU A 168 -10.81 -22.79 -17.61
N ASP A 169 -12.12 -22.78 -17.43
CA ASP A 169 -13.07 -22.85 -18.52
C ASP A 169 -13.26 -21.47 -19.15
N GLU A 170 -14.12 -21.38 -20.15
CA GLU A 170 -14.45 -20.12 -20.84
C GLU A 170 -14.96 -19.04 -19.87
N ARG A 171 -15.73 -19.44 -18.83
CA ARG A 171 -16.24 -18.52 -17.81
C ARG A 171 -15.12 -17.97 -16.93
N GLY A 172 -14.20 -18.82 -16.52
CA GLY A 172 -13.05 -18.40 -15.72
C GLY A 172 -12.11 -17.44 -16.48
N VAL A 173 -11.90 -17.67 -17.78
CA VAL A 173 -11.16 -16.73 -18.65
C VAL A 173 -11.94 -15.42 -18.77
N GLY A 174 -13.26 -15.48 -18.97
CA GLY A 174 -14.15 -14.32 -18.98
C GLY A 174 -14.07 -13.51 -17.69
N ASP A 175 -14.13 -14.18 -16.53
CA ASP A 175 -14.05 -13.56 -15.20
C ASP A 175 -12.73 -12.78 -15.03
N ILE A 176 -11.59 -13.35 -15.44
CA ILE A 176 -10.29 -12.66 -15.38
C ILE A 176 -10.26 -11.46 -16.32
N THR A 177 -10.75 -11.62 -17.54
CA THR A 177 -10.80 -10.53 -18.52
C THR A 177 -11.63 -9.35 -17.97
N ARG A 178 -12.81 -9.66 -17.44
CA ARG A 178 -13.70 -8.67 -16.81
C ARG A 178 -13.03 -7.98 -15.63
N LEU A 179 -12.40 -8.74 -14.72
CA LEU A 179 -11.68 -8.21 -13.58
C LEU A 179 -10.56 -7.23 -14.01
N MET A 180 -9.84 -7.53 -15.08
CA MET A 180 -8.72 -6.70 -15.54
C MET A 180 -9.17 -5.44 -16.29
N THR A 181 -10.37 -5.43 -16.86
CA THR A 181 -10.80 -4.38 -17.79
C THR A 181 -12.01 -3.57 -17.32
N MET A 182 -12.91 -4.18 -16.55
CA MET A 182 -14.13 -3.50 -16.09
C MET A 182 -13.85 -2.44 -15.04
N SER A 183 -14.81 -1.51 -14.92
CA SER A 183 -14.91 -0.66 -13.76
C SER A 183 -15.47 -1.44 -12.57
N VAL A 184 -15.13 -0.99 -11.35
CA VAL A 184 -15.74 -1.57 -10.14
C VAL A 184 -17.24 -1.26 -10.08
N ALA A 185 -17.67 -0.12 -10.63
CA ALA A 185 -19.09 0.24 -10.70
C ALA A 185 -19.87 -0.75 -11.55
N ASP A 186 -19.47 -0.98 -12.82
CA ASP A 186 -20.15 -1.93 -13.71
C ASP A 186 -20.23 -3.34 -13.08
N LEU A 187 -19.11 -3.78 -12.48
CA LEU A 187 -19.05 -5.08 -11.84
C LEU A 187 -20.02 -5.22 -10.66
N LEU A 188 -20.20 -4.15 -9.87
CA LEU A 188 -21.11 -4.14 -8.73
C LEU A 188 -22.57 -3.93 -9.15
N GLU A 189 -22.84 -3.09 -10.14
CA GLU A 189 -24.19 -2.82 -10.67
C GLU A 189 -24.83 -4.05 -11.31
N GLU A 190 -24.03 -4.92 -11.94
CA GLU A 190 -24.53 -6.20 -12.46
C GLU A 190 -25.00 -7.17 -11.38
N ARG A 191 -24.45 -7.09 -10.17
CA ARG A 191 -24.66 -8.06 -9.10
C ARG A 191 -25.58 -7.57 -8.00
N PHE A 192 -25.43 -6.33 -7.58
CA PHE A 192 -26.12 -5.73 -6.45
C PHE A 192 -27.07 -4.62 -6.90
N GLU A 193 -28.14 -4.40 -6.15
CA GLU A 193 -29.10 -3.32 -6.41
C GLU A 193 -29.05 -2.21 -5.35
N SER A 194 -28.57 -2.51 -4.13
CA SER A 194 -28.50 -1.55 -3.04
C SER A 194 -27.29 -0.63 -3.16
N ASP A 195 -27.50 0.69 -3.19
CA ASP A 195 -26.42 1.70 -3.19
C ASP A 195 -25.56 1.60 -1.94
N ALA A 196 -26.14 1.24 -0.78
CA ALA A 196 -25.40 1.03 0.45
C ALA A 196 -24.34 -0.07 0.31
N VAL A 197 -24.73 -1.20 -0.29
CA VAL A 197 -23.84 -2.35 -0.50
C VAL A 197 -22.80 -2.02 -1.55
N ARG A 198 -23.22 -1.43 -2.67
CA ARG A 198 -22.31 -1.01 -3.75
C ARG A 198 -21.27 -0.01 -3.28
N GLY A 199 -21.69 1.04 -2.53
CA GLY A 199 -20.81 2.08 -2.03
C GLY A 199 -19.68 1.51 -1.15
N VAL A 200 -20.02 0.66 -0.18
CA VAL A 200 -19.04 0.03 0.72
C VAL A 200 -18.08 -0.90 -0.02
N LEU A 201 -18.59 -1.74 -0.94
CA LEU A 201 -17.75 -2.67 -1.70
C LEU A 201 -16.82 -1.94 -2.68
N ALA A 202 -17.29 -0.83 -3.28
CA ALA A 202 -16.54 -0.07 -4.26
C ALA A 202 -15.28 0.60 -3.69
N VAL A 203 -15.25 0.92 -2.40
CA VAL A 203 -14.09 1.56 -1.75
C VAL A 203 -12.82 0.77 -2.02
N SER A 204 -12.84 -0.55 -1.92
CA SER A 204 -11.68 -1.40 -2.22
C SER A 204 -11.18 -1.30 -3.67
N GLY A 205 -12.03 -0.86 -4.62
CA GLY A 205 -11.67 -0.67 -6.03
C GLY A 205 -11.05 0.69 -6.34
N VAL A 206 -11.14 1.65 -5.42
CA VAL A 206 -10.68 3.03 -5.67
C VAL A 206 -9.56 3.49 -4.72
N ILE A 207 -9.31 2.77 -3.62
CA ILE A 207 -8.25 3.11 -2.67
C ILE A 207 -6.91 3.30 -3.38
N GLY A 208 -6.30 4.47 -3.20
CA GLY A 208 -4.96 4.80 -3.70
C GLY A 208 -4.85 4.99 -5.21
N THR A 209 -5.97 5.00 -5.95
CA THR A 209 -5.95 5.18 -7.41
C THR A 209 -6.35 6.60 -7.81
N TRP A 210 -5.80 7.07 -8.92
CA TRP A 210 -6.32 8.24 -9.64
C TRP A 210 -7.37 7.77 -10.65
N ALA A 211 -8.47 7.20 -10.14
CA ALA A 211 -9.56 6.65 -10.93
C ALA A 211 -10.83 6.63 -10.06
N GLY A 212 -11.96 7.03 -10.62
CA GLY A 212 -13.28 6.90 -9.99
C GLY A 212 -13.84 5.48 -10.15
N PRO A 213 -14.92 5.13 -9.44
CA PRO A 213 -15.50 3.79 -9.50
C PRO A 213 -15.98 3.38 -10.89
N ARG A 214 -16.29 4.33 -11.78
CA ARG A 214 -16.69 4.09 -13.17
C ARG A 214 -15.52 4.03 -14.15
N SER A 215 -14.27 4.21 -13.67
CA SER A 215 -13.08 4.12 -14.51
C SER A 215 -12.70 2.67 -14.81
N PRO A 216 -12.37 2.32 -16.07
CA PRO A 216 -11.94 0.97 -16.44
C PRO A 216 -10.72 0.48 -15.64
N GLY A 217 -10.69 -0.82 -15.28
CA GLY A 217 -9.59 -1.46 -14.56
C GLY A 217 -9.68 -1.34 -13.03
N THR A 218 -10.63 -0.58 -12.48
CA THR A 218 -10.80 -0.45 -11.02
C THR A 218 -11.30 -1.74 -10.34
N ALA A 219 -11.92 -2.65 -11.09
CA ALA A 219 -12.25 -3.99 -10.59
C ALA A 219 -11.00 -4.80 -10.18
N TYR A 220 -9.87 -4.64 -10.90
CA TYR A 220 -8.60 -5.27 -10.49
C TYR A 220 -8.07 -4.74 -9.17
N VAL A 221 -8.19 -3.43 -8.92
CA VAL A 221 -7.75 -2.81 -7.66
C VAL A 221 -8.46 -3.43 -6.46
N MET A 222 -9.76 -3.68 -6.59
CA MET A 222 -10.56 -4.38 -5.56
C MET A 222 -10.04 -5.81 -5.32
N ALA A 223 -9.75 -6.56 -6.38
CA ALA A 223 -9.19 -7.90 -6.25
C ALA A 223 -7.81 -7.88 -5.60
N HIS A 224 -6.97 -6.87 -5.89
CA HIS A 224 -5.66 -6.70 -5.27
C HIS A 224 -5.77 -6.60 -3.74
N HIS A 225 -6.74 -5.87 -3.21
CA HIS A 225 -6.97 -5.76 -1.76
C HIS A 225 -7.49 -7.07 -1.13
N LYS A 226 -8.00 -8.00 -1.91
CA LYS A 226 -8.47 -9.33 -1.44
C LYS A 226 -7.41 -10.43 -1.56
N MET A 227 -6.22 -10.14 -2.10
CA MET A 227 -5.13 -11.12 -2.22
C MET A 227 -4.24 -11.22 -0.97
N GLY A 228 -4.40 -10.30 -0.01
CA GLY A 228 -3.61 -10.27 1.22
C GLY A 228 -4.01 -11.38 2.20
N ASP A 229 -3.05 -11.75 3.03
CA ASP A 229 -3.23 -12.65 4.18
C ASP A 229 -2.32 -12.16 5.30
N VAL A 230 -2.89 -11.94 6.49
CA VAL A 230 -2.11 -11.45 7.65
C VAL A 230 -1.18 -12.53 8.21
N GLY A 231 -1.26 -13.74 7.68
CA GLY A 231 -0.46 -14.89 8.10
C GLY A 231 -0.85 -15.43 9.48
N ASP A 232 -0.18 -16.51 9.89
CA ASP A 232 -0.47 -17.22 11.14
C ASP A 232 -0.17 -16.41 12.41
N GLY A 233 0.52 -15.28 12.30
CA GLY A 233 0.76 -14.36 13.42
C GLY A 233 -0.51 -13.83 14.07
N LEU A 234 -1.64 -13.94 13.37
CA LEU A 234 -2.97 -13.55 13.84
C LEU A 234 -3.91 -14.72 14.05
N GLY A 235 -3.50 -15.95 13.71
CA GLY A 235 -4.38 -17.12 13.78
C GLY A 235 -5.60 -17.08 12.87
N SER A 236 -5.70 -16.12 11.93
CA SER A 236 -6.87 -15.99 11.07
C SER A 236 -6.79 -16.88 9.84
N GLY A 237 -5.63 -17.02 9.21
CA GLY A 237 -5.44 -17.84 7.99
C GLY A 237 -6.40 -17.51 6.83
N LYS A 238 -7.08 -16.36 6.92
CA LYS A 238 -8.09 -15.95 5.95
C LYS A 238 -7.50 -15.00 4.93
N THR A 239 -7.52 -15.38 3.68
CA THR A 239 -7.21 -14.50 2.55
C THR A 239 -8.08 -13.23 2.62
N GLY A 240 -7.45 -12.07 2.49
CA GLY A 240 -8.12 -10.77 2.58
C GLY A 240 -8.29 -10.24 3.99
N SER A 241 -7.67 -10.85 5.01
CA SER A 241 -7.65 -10.31 6.37
C SER A 241 -6.62 -9.19 6.52
N TRP A 242 -6.94 -8.21 7.37
CA TRP A 242 -6.13 -7.03 7.66
C TRP A 242 -5.90 -6.91 9.17
N GLY A 243 -4.86 -6.17 9.57
CA GLY A 243 -4.58 -5.98 10.98
C GLY A 243 -3.81 -4.72 11.30
N PHE A 244 -3.83 -4.35 12.58
CA PHE A 244 -3.10 -3.22 13.15
C PHE A 244 -1.81 -3.70 13.81
N PRO A 245 -0.63 -3.29 13.32
CA PRO A 245 0.62 -3.64 13.98
C PRO A 245 0.75 -2.90 15.33
N GLU A 246 1.28 -3.58 16.33
CA GLU A 246 1.59 -2.97 17.64
C GLU A 246 2.64 -1.86 17.46
N GLY A 247 2.42 -0.69 18.03
CA GLY A 247 3.22 0.51 17.83
C GLY A 247 2.94 1.21 16.49
N GLY A 248 1.85 0.88 15.79
CA GLY A 248 1.51 1.36 14.46
C GLY A 248 2.41 0.73 13.39
N MET A 249 2.40 1.26 12.17
CA MET A 249 3.21 0.71 11.07
C MET A 249 4.72 0.81 11.32
N GLY A 250 5.16 1.73 12.18
CA GLY A 250 6.53 1.78 12.68
C GLY A 250 6.94 0.54 13.47
N GLY A 251 6.00 -0.19 14.06
CA GLY A 251 6.25 -1.49 14.69
C GLY A 251 6.71 -2.54 13.68
N VAL A 252 6.10 -2.58 12.49
CA VAL A 252 6.54 -3.46 11.39
C VAL A 252 7.98 -3.14 10.97
N THR A 253 8.24 -1.86 10.68
CA THR A 253 9.58 -1.44 10.20
C THR A 253 10.62 -1.43 11.33
N GLY A 254 10.20 -1.27 12.58
CA GLY A 254 11.04 -1.47 13.76
C GLY A 254 11.49 -2.92 13.91
N ALA A 255 10.58 -3.89 13.76
CA ALA A 255 10.91 -5.31 13.78
C ALA A 255 11.84 -5.70 12.62
N LEU A 256 11.58 -5.18 11.40
CA LEU A 256 12.45 -5.38 10.24
C LEU A 256 13.85 -4.79 10.46
N ARG A 257 13.95 -3.60 11.04
CA ARG A 257 15.22 -2.96 11.41
C ARG A 257 15.98 -3.81 12.43
N ALA A 258 15.32 -4.19 13.52
CA ALA A 258 15.94 -4.99 14.58
C ALA A 258 16.46 -6.34 14.06
N ALA A 259 15.70 -6.99 13.17
CA ALA A 259 16.12 -8.22 12.51
C ALA A 259 17.35 -7.99 11.61
N ALA A 260 17.33 -6.94 10.78
CA ALA A 260 18.44 -6.63 9.88
C ALA A 260 19.73 -6.34 10.66
N GLU A 261 19.66 -5.52 11.72
CA GLU A 261 20.80 -5.19 12.58
C GLU A 261 21.30 -6.43 13.34
N ALA A 262 20.40 -7.27 13.87
CA ALA A 262 20.77 -8.51 14.55
C ALA A 262 21.47 -9.53 13.64
N PHE A 263 21.16 -9.51 12.34
CA PHE A 263 21.87 -10.34 11.33
C PHE A 263 23.15 -9.69 10.81
N GLY A 264 23.49 -8.46 11.23
CA GLY A 264 24.75 -7.79 10.90
C GLY A 264 24.67 -6.70 9.83
N ALA A 265 23.46 -6.25 9.44
CA ALA A 265 23.32 -5.10 8.56
C ALA A 265 23.67 -3.80 9.30
N THR A 266 24.35 -2.88 8.62
CA THR A 266 24.55 -1.51 9.09
C THR A 266 23.42 -0.63 8.54
N ILE A 267 22.83 0.23 9.39
CA ILE A 267 21.81 1.19 8.97
C ILE A 267 22.30 2.61 9.31
N ARG A 268 22.44 3.43 8.27
CA ARG A 268 22.85 4.84 8.37
C ARG A 268 21.67 5.72 7.95
N THR A 269 21.13 6.47 8.90
CA THR A 269 20.15 7.53 8.66
C THR A 269 20.86 8.85 8.35
N GLU A 270 20.11 9.88 7.88
CA GLU A 270 20.65 11.18 7.47
C GLU A 270 21.77 11.02 6.42
N ALA A 271 21.60 10.01 5.56
CA ALA A 271 22.55 9.57 4.54
C ALA A 271 21.88 9.58 3.17
N GLU A 272 21.57 10.77 2.66
CA GLU A 272 20.95 10.93 1.35
C GLU A 272 21.93 10.56 0.24
N VAL A 273 21.52 9.65 -0.63
CA VAL A 273 22.27 9.30 -1.83
C VAL A 273 21.98 10.32 -2.92
N ALA A 274 23.02 11.01 -3.39
CA ALA A 274 22.93 11.96 -4.49
C ALA A 274 23.10 11.27 -5.85
N ARG A 275 23.99 10.26 -5.95
CA ARG A 275 24.30 9.61 -7.22
C ARG A 275 24.76 8.16 -7.02
N ILE A 276 24.44 7.29 -7.97
CA ILE A 276 24.98 5.95 -8.12
C ILE A 276 26.23 6.03 -9.01
N LYS A 277 27.35 5.46 -8.56
CA LYS A 277 28.59 5.39 -9.34
C LYS A 277 28.49 4.27 -10.37
N VAL A 278 28.73 4.59 -11.63
CA VAL A 278 28.75 3.59 -12.72
C VAL A 278 30.12 3.61 -13.41
N THR A 279 30.66 2.41 -13.63
CA THR A 279 31.92 2.23 -14.38
C THR A 279 31.71 1.07 -15.36
N ASP A 280 31.96 1.28 -16.64
CA ASP A 280 31.80 0.28 -17.72
C ASP A 280 30.43 -0.41 -17.69
N GLY A 281 29.34 0.37 -17.47
CA GLY A 281 27.95 -0.12 -17.41
C GLY A 281 27.65 -0.99 -16.17
N ARG A 282 28.45 -0.85 -15.10
CA ARG A 282 28.25 -1.54 -13.83
C ARG A 282 28.19 -0.54 -12.67
N ALA A 283 27.22 -0.71 -11.78
CA ALA A 283 27.17 0.04 -10.53
C ALA A 283 28.31 -0.42 -9.59
N THR A 284 29.08 0.52 -9.08
CA THR A 284 30.28 0.28 -8.27
C THR A 284 30.23 0.93 -6.89
N GLY A 285 29.20 1.71 -6.60
CA GLY A 285 29.05 2.41 -5.34
C GLY A 285 28.04 3.55 -5.43
N VAL A 286 28.06 4.41 -4.42
CA VAL A 286 27.22 5.60 -4.33
C VAL A 286 28.01 6.81 -3.84
N VAL A 287 27.51 8.00 -4.16
CA VAL A 287 27.95 9.29 -3.60
C VAL A 287 26.80 9.86 -2.78
N LEU A 288 27.07 10.21 -1.53
CA LEU A 288 26.10 10.87 -0.66
C LEU A 288 26.01 12.38 -0.97
N ALA A 289 24.91 13.01 -0.59
CA ALA A 289 24.73 14.45 -0.75
C ALA A 289 25.83 15.29 -0.03
N GLY A 290 26.39 14.76 1.06
CA GLY A 290 27.53 15.36 1.77
C GLY A 290 28.88 15.15 1.11
N GLY A 291 28.97 14.45 -0.02
CA GLY A 291 30.22 14.19 -0.77
C GLY A 291 30.94 12.89 -0.39
N ASP A 292 30.54 12.20 0.67
CA ASP A 292 31.08 10.88 1.04
C ASP A 292 30.82 9.85 -0.06
N GLU A 293 31.81 9.02 -0.37
CA GLU A 293 31.70 7.93 -1.32
C GLU A 293 31.74 6.57 -0.61
N LEU A 294 30.86 5.67 -1.01
CA LEU A 294 30.87 4.27 -0.58
C LEU A 294 30.98 3.37 -1.82
N ASP A 295 31.86 2.37 -1.72
CA ASP A 295 32.03 1.36 -2.77
C ASP A 295 31.24 0.08 -2.42
N GLY A 296 30.66 -0.56 -3.43
CA GLY A 296 29.87 -1.77 -3.23
C GLY A 296 29.82 -2.63 -4.49
N ASP A 297 29.68 -3.96 -4.28
CA ASP A 297 29.63 -4.93 -5.37
C ASP A 297 28.26 -4.98 -6.04
N ALA A 298 27.21 -4.66 -5.27
CA ALA A 298 25.82 -4.56 -5.73
C ALA A 298 25.11 -3.37 -5.07
N ILE A 299 24.18 -2.78 -5.81
CA ILE A 299 23.32 -1.70 -5.33
C ILE A 299 21.86 -2.15 -5.45
N ILE A 300 21.11 -2.04 -4.37
CA ILE A 300 19.65 -2.29 -4.36
C ILE A 300 18.94 -0.95 -4.11
N ALA A 301 18.30 -0.42 -5.15
CA ALA A 301 17.52 0.79 -5.04
C ALA A 301 16.08 0.45 -4.65
N THR A 302 15.61 0.98 -3.52
CA THR A 302 14.21 0.85 -3.07
C THR A 302 13.42 2.14 -3.22
N THR A 303 14.06 3.17 -3.74
CA THR A 303 13.45 4.44 -4.14
C THR A 303 12.58 4.28 -5.38
N HIS A 304 11.68 5.23 -5.60
CA HIS A 304 10.83 5.25 -6.80
C HIS A 304 11.69 5.25 -8.08
N PRO A 305 11.28 4.55 -9.17
CA PRO A 305 12.08 4.46 -10.40
C PRO A 305 12.51 5.80 -10.98
N ARG A 306 11.65 6.84 -10.92
CA ARG A 306 12.05 8.18 -11.34
C ARG A 306 13.21 8.73 -10.54
N ILE A 307 13.23 8.51 -9.22
CA ILE A 307 14.34 8.93 -8.36
C ILE A 307 15.59 8.14 -8.72
N THR A 308 15.49 6.81 -8.83
CA THR A 308 16.64 5.96 -9.15
C THR A 308 17.23 6.27 -10.52
N PHE A 309 16.40 6.35 -11.56
CA PHE A 309 16.88 6.36 -12.94
C PHE A 309 16.96 7.76 -13.57
N LEU A 310 16.22 8.76 -13.06
CA LEU A 310 16.22 10.11 -13.61
C LEU A 310 16.98 11.13 -12.73
N HIS A 311 17.31 10.75 -11.47
CA HIS A 311 18.03 11.64 -10.56
C HIS A 311 19.35 11.07 -10.04
N HIS A 312 19.43 9.75 -9.79
CA HIS A 312 20.65 9.14 -9.26
C HIS A 312 21.63 8.63 -10.34
N LEU A 313 21.24 8.65 -11.62
CA LEU A 313 22.04 8.19 -12.77
C LEU A 313 22.13 9.27 -13.83
N GLU A 314 23.23 9.29 -14.57
CA GLU A 314 23.36 10.14 -15.74
C GLU A 314 22.51 9.58 -16.90
N ARG A 315 21.86 10.47 -17.66
CA ARG A 315 21.01 10.08 -18.79
C ARG A 315 21.71 9.17 -19.81
N SER A 316 22.99 9.44 -20.06
CA SER A 316 23.84 8.70 -21.01
C SER A 316 24.14 7.26 -20.61
N GLU A 317 23.92 6.89 -19.36
CA GLU A 317 24.13 5.53 -18.83
C GLU A 317 22.96 4.58 -19.12
N LEU A 318 21.84 5.12 -19.59
CA LEU A 318 20.59 4.38 -19.75
C LEU A 318 20.12 4.35 -21.22
N PRO A 319 19.56 3.23 -21.70
CA PRO A 319 18.93 3.14 -23.00
C PRO A 319 17.73 4.09 -23.14
N ASP A 320 17.56 4.66 -24.32
CA ASP A 320 16.49 5.65 -24.60
C ASP A 320 15.09 5.10 -24.38
N ASP A 321 14.83 3.87 -24.79
CA ASP A 321 13.54 3.19 -24.62
C ASP A 321 13.21 2.94 -23.15
N PHE A 322 14.22 2.60 -22.34
CA PHE A 322 14.06 2.43 -20.91
C PHE A 322 13.71 3.76 -20.23
N VAL A 323 14.48 4.82 -20.50
CA VAL A 323 14.20 6.16 -19.95
C VAL A 323 12.80 6.62 -20.34
N ALA A 324 12.43 6.49 -21.61
CA ALA A 324 11.10 6.84 -22.08
C ALA A 324 9.99 6.02 -21.36
N ALA A 325 10.26 4.78 -20.96
CA ALA A 325 9.32 3.99 -20.17
C ALA A 325 9.18 4.54 -18.74
N ILE A 326 10.30 4.94 -18.09
CA ILE A 326 10.30 5.52 -16.75
C ILE A 326 9.65 6.92 -16.73
N GLU A 327 9.88 7.75 -17.75
CA GLU A 327 9.25 9.07 -17.88
C GLU A 327 7.73 8.97 -18.06
N ARG A 328 7.24 7.98 -18.82
CA ARG A 328 5.81 7.72 -19.02
C ARG A 328 5.14 7.04 -17.82
N TRP A 329 5.91 6.60 -16.82
CA TRP A 329 5.38 5.95 -15.63
C TRP A 329 4.44 6.87 -14.86
N LYS A 330 3.18 6.46 -14.71
CA LYS A 330 2.13 7.25 -14.05
C LYS A 330 2.10 6.96 -12.57
N SER A 331 2.19 8.03 -11.77
CA SER A 331 2.13 8.00 -10.30
C SER A 331 1.16 9.05 -9.78
N ARG A 332 0.05 9.32 -10.51
CA ARG A 332 -0.95 10.28 -10.06
C ARG A 332 -1.67 9.74 -8.83
N SER A 333 -2.06 10.65 -7.93
CA SER A 333 -2.82 10.35 -6.73
C SER A 333 -3.69 11.55 -6.36
N GLY A 334 -4.76 11.29 -5.64
CA GLY A 334 -5.60 12.29 -5.01
C GLY A 334 -5.84 11.94 -3.54
N VAL A 335 -4.89 11.22 -2.95
CA VAL A 335 -4.97 10.74 -1.56
C VAL A 335 -4.65 11.86 -0.59
N VAL A 336 -5.43 11.96 0.47
CA VAL A 336 -5.13 12.75 1.67
C VAL A 336 -5.16 11.83 2.87
N LYS A 337 -4.22 12.02 3.78
CA LYS A 337 -4.18 11.35 5.06
C LYS A 337 -4.53 12.36 6.15
N LEU A 338 -5.61 12.10 6.88
CA LEU A 338 -6.00 12.87 8.06
C LEU A 338 -5.76 12.01 9.29
N ASN A 339 -4.90 12.50 10.16
CA ASN A 339 -4.56 11.86 11.43
C ASN A 339 -5.08 12.73 12.59
N LEU A 340 -5.75 12.10 13.55
CA LEU A 340 -6.37 12.80 14.69
C LEU A 340 -5.94 12.15 16.01
N ALA A 341 -5.72 12.99 17.03
CA ALA A 341 -5.74 12.57 18.43
C ALA A 341 -7.08 12.93 19.04
N LEU A 342 -7.71 12.00 19.74
CA LEU A 342 -9.07 12.12 20.25
C LEU A 342 -9.11 12.05 21.78
N ASP A 343 -9.96 12.84 22.38
CA ASP A 343 -10.31 12.81 23.82
C ASP A 343 -11.14 11.58 24.20
N ARG A 344 -12.00 11.14 23.26
CA ARG A 344 -12.87 9.97 23.41
C ARG A 344 -13.21 9.38 22.04
N LEU A 345 -13.71 8.16 22.01
CA LEU A 345 -14.21 7.51 20.78
C LEU A 345 -15.45 8.23 20.22
N PRO A 346 -15.67 8.20 18.88
CA PRO A 346 -16.91 8.70 18.27
C PRO A 346 -18.10 7.85 18.72
N GLU A 347 -19.18 8.49 19.11
CA GLU A 347 -20.44 7.84 19.50
C GLU A 347 -21.46 7.94 18.37
N PHE A 348 -21.59 6.87 17.59
CA PHE A 348 -22.48 6.85 16.43
C PHE A 348 -23.96 6.78 16.83
N ARG A 349 -24.81 7.69 16.27
CA ARG A 349 -26.27 7.70 16.52
C ARG A 349 -26.91 6.35 16.19
N CYS A 350 -26.51 5.72 15.09
CA CYS A 350 -27.08 4.45 14.62
C CYS A 350 -26.67 3.26 15.47
N LYS A 351 -25.63 3.38 16.30
CA LYS A 351 -25.13 2.31 17.19
C LYS A 351 -24.37 2.95 18.37
N PRO A 352 -25.12 3.47 19.37
CA PRO A 352 -24.53 4.18 20.50
C PRO A 352 -23.77 3.25 21.44
N GLY A 353 -22.82 3.83 22.18
CA GLY A 353 -21.95 3.14 23.12
C GLY A 353 -20.72 2.52 22.47
N PHE A 354 -19.84 1.98 23.31
CA PHE A 354 -18.63 1.29 22.85
C PHE A 354 -19.01 -0.10 22.29
N ASP A 355 -18.56 -0.35 21.05
CA ASP A 355 -18.65 -1.66 20.42
C ASP A 355 -17.31 -1.96 19.73
N PRO A 356 -16.61 -3.06 20.08
CA PRO A 356 -15.34 -3.39 19.46
C PRO A 356 -15.43 -3.66 17.95
N GLU A 357 -16.56 -4.18 17.45
CA GLU A 357 -16.75 -4.38 16.01
C GLU A 357 -16.89 -3.05 15.25
N VAL A 358 -17.43 -2.01 15.89
CA VAL A 358 -17.55 -0.66 15.32
C VAL A 358 -16.22 0.09 15.37
N HIS A 359 -15.61 0.14 16.56
CA HIS A 359 -14.44 1.01 16.79
C HIS A 359 -13.12 0.32 16.44
N GLY A 360 -13.09 -1.01 16.42
CA GLY A 360 -11.92 -1.81 16.07
C GLY A 360 -11.91 -2.33 14.64
N GLY A 361 -12.92 -1.95 13.83
CA GLY A 361 -12.99 -2.24 12.41
C GLY A 361 -12.50 -1.06 11.56
N THR A 362 -12.86 -1.11 10.27
CA THR A 362 -12.79 0.04 9.39
C THR A 362 -14.15 0.74 9.34
N ILE A 363 -14.20 2.01 9.72
CA ILE A 363 -15.37 2.84 9.56
C ILE A 363 -15.34 3.44 8.16
N VAL A 364 -16.34 3.13 7.32
CA VAL A 364 -16.38 3.52 5.91
C VAL A 364 -17.42 4.62 5.70
N LEU A 365 -16.97 5.76 5.20
CA LEU A 365 -17.85 6.86 4.76
C LEU A 365 -18.00 6.83 3.24
N ALA A 366 -18.85 5.94 2.73
CA ALA A 366 -19.20 5.80 1.31
C ALA A 366 -20.65 5.34 1.20
N GLU A 367 -21.55 6.23 0.82
CA GLU A 367 -22.99 5.93 0.82
C GLU A 367 -23.50 5.34 -0.49
N SER A 368 -22.84 5.68 -1.62
CA SER A 368 -23.21 5.21 -2.95
C SER A 368 -22.03 5.20 -3.93
N LEU A 369 -22.20 4.54 -5.09
CA LEU A 369 -21.27 4.64 -6.21
C LEU A 369 -21.20 6.06 -6.77
N ASP A 370 -22.33 6.75 -6.83
CA ASP A 370 -22.42 8.09 -7.39
C ASP A 370 -21.70 9.12 -6.50
N ASP A 371 -21.78 8.97 -5.16
CA ASP A 371 -20.99 9.82 -4.26
C ASP A 371 -19.49 9.69 -4.50
N LEU A 372 -19.02 8.45 -4.67
CA LEU A 372 -17.61 8.18 -4.97
C LEU A 372 -17.20 8.73 -6.35
N GLU A 373 -18.06 8.59 -7.35
CA GLU A 373 -17.79 9.11 -8.70
C GLU A 373 -17.78 10.64 -8.70
N HIS A 374 -18.75 11.29 -8.05
CA HIS A 374 -18.78 12.75 -7.94
C HIS A 374 -17.56 13.29 -7.19
N ALA A 375 -17.12 12.62 -6.13
CA ALA A 375 -15.89 13.00 -5.42
C ALA A 375 -14.64 12.92 -6.33
N PHE A 376 -14.56 11.93 -7.21
CA PHE A 376 -13.49 11.84 -8.21
C PHE A 376 -13.63 12.92 -9.29
N GLN A 377 -14.84 13.17 -9.80
CA GLN A 377 -15.08 14.19 -10.82
C GLN A 377 -14.78 15.60 -10.32
N ASP A 378 -15.07 15.93 -9.05
CA ASP A 378 -14.65 17.18 -8.42
C ASP A 378 -13.13 17.36 -8.54
N ALA A 379 -12.35 16.33 -8.23
CA ALA A 379 -10.89 16.37 -8.28
C ALA A 379 -10.35 16.45 -9.73
N VAL A 380 -10.98 15.77 -10.68
CA VAL A 380 -10.69 15.91 -12.11
C VAL A 380 -10.98 17.32 -12.59
N GLY A 381 -12.04 17.94 -12.08
CA GLY A 381 -12.42 19.35 -12.34
C GLY A 381 -11.51 20.39 -11.66
N GLY A 382 -10.49 19.95 -10.91
CA GLY A 382 -9.52 20.84 -10.28
C GLY A 382 -9.87 21.30 -8.86
N SER A 383 -10.87 20.69 -8.22
CA SER A 383 -11.29 21.04 -6.86
C SER A 383 -11.25 19.83 -5.93
N PRO A 384 -10.86 19.98 -4.65
CA PRO A 384 -11.02 18.90 -3.68
C PRO A 384 -12.48 18.45 -3.55
N ALA A 385 -12.71 17.15 -3.42
CA ALA A 385 -14.05 16.57 -3.32
C ALA A 385 -14.94 17.30 -2.31
N ARG A 386 -16.16 17.63 -2.74
CA ARG A 386 -17.18 18.25 -1.86
C ARG A 386 -17.71 17.26 -0.83
N LEU A 387 -17.81 15.99 -1.21
CA LEU A 387 -18.21 14.90 -0.35
C LEU A 387 -17.14 13.80 -0.37
N PRO A 388 -16.01 13.97 0.38
CA PRO A 388 -14.94 12.99 0.38
C PRO A 388 -15.39 11.67 0.99
N PHE A 389 -14.94 10.55 0.43
CA PHE A 389 -15.04 9.28 1.14
C PHE A 389 -13.88 9.12 2.12
N ALA A 390 -14.07 8.24 3.11
CA ALA A 390 -13.00 7.88 4.03
C ALA A 390 -13.07 6.41 4.44
N ASP A 391 -11.88 5.85 4.61
CA ASP A 391 -11.57 4.58 5.26
C ASP A 391 -10.86 4.94 6.57
N ILE A 392 -11.54 4.68 7.72
CA ILE A 392 -11.17 5.22 9.03
C ILE A 392 -10.86 4.09 9.99
N CYS A 393 -9.70 4.16 10.66
CA CYS A 393 -9.28 3.19 11.66
C CYS A 393 -8.91 3.87 12.98
N ILE A 394 -9.21 3.20 14.09
CA ILE A 394 -8.86 3.65 15.46
C ILE A 394 -8.00 2.57 16.13
N PRO A 395 -6.73 2.41 15.74
CA PRO A 395 -5.89 1.31 16.19
C PRO A 395 -5.64 1.29 17.71
N SER A 396 -5.77 2.43 18.39
CA SER A 396 -5.65 2.53 19.84
C SER A 396 -6.78 1.82 20.63
N VAL A 397 -7.81 1.31 19.94
CA VAL A 397 -8.81 0.41 20.54
C VAL A 397 -8.16 -0.92 20.96
N PHE A 398 -7.15 -1.37 20.22
CA PHE A 398 -6.40 -2.60 20.50
C PHE A 398 -5.02 -2.35 21.09
N ASP A 399 -4.37 -1.29 20.65
CA ASP A 399 -2.98 -0.97 21.01
C ASP A 399 -2.91 0.20 21.97
N PRO A 400 -2.77 -0.07 23.30
CA PRO A 400 -2.69 0.98 24.30
C PRO A 400 -1.37 1.76 24.25
N THR A 401 -0.40 1.36 23.43
CA THR A 401 0.89 2.06 23.31
C THR A 401 0.81 3.32 22.45
N LEU A 402 -0.31 3.52 21.72
CA LEU A 402 -0.47 4.60 20.75
C LEU A 402 -1.00 5.90 21.35
N ALA A 403 -1.71 5.83 22.49
CA ALA A 403 -2.31 7.01 23.12
C ALA A 403 -2.35 6.84 24.65
N PRO A 404 -2.47 7.93 25.42
CA PRO A 404 -2.68 7.85 26.87
C PRO A 404 -3.99 7.11 27.22
N PRO A 405 -4.13 6.56 28.44
CA PRO A 405 -5.35 5.91 28.89
C PRO A 405 -6.59 6.81 28.69
N GLY A 406 -7.63 6.26 28.06
CA GLY A 406 -8.88 6.96 27.75
C GLY A 406 -8.81 7.92 26.56
N LYS A 407 -7.64 8.06 25.92
CA LYS A 407 -7.46 8.83 24.69
C LYS A 407 -7.23 7.88 23.51
N HIS A 408 -7.44 8.40 22.30
CA HIS A 408 -7.37 7.58 21.09
C HIS A 408 -6.61 8.29 19.96
N VAL A 409 -6.13 7.50 19.02
CA VAL A 409 -5.64 7.98 17.72
C VAL A 409 -6.52 7.43 16.61
N MET A 410 -6.89 8.29 15.68
CA MET A 410 -7.71 7.95 14.53
C MET A 410 -6.97 8.28 13.24
N SER A 411 -6.97 7.36 12.34
CA SER A 411 -6.28 7.42 11.05
C SER A 411 -7.32 7.35 9.95
N MET A 412 -7.45 8.42 9.16
CA MET A 412 -8.38 8.48 8.03
C MET A 412 -7.59 8.50 6.73
N PHE A 413 -7.79 7.45 5.92
CA PHE A 413 -7.42 7.48 4.51
C PHE A 413 -8.60 8.04 3.74
N THR A 414 -8.37 9.06 2.92
CA THR A 414 -9.46 9.75 2.21
C THR A 414 -9.04 10.18 0.81
N GLN A 415 -9.99 10.35 -0.09
CA GLN A 415 -9.84 10.77 -1.50
C GLN A 415 -11.11 11.53 -1.95
N TRP A 416 -11.04 12.40 -2.93
CA TRP A 416 -9.94 12.82 -3.79
C TRP A 416 -9.68 14.30 -3.65
N VAL A 417 -8.41 14.68 -3.83
CA VAL A 417 -8.00 16.04 -4.18
C VAL A 417 -7.36 16.02 -5.57
N PRO A 418 -7.22 17.16 -6.28
CA PRO A 418 -6.56 17.21 -7.58
C PRO A 418 -5.14 16.60 -7.52
N HIS A 419 -4.77 15.77 -8.51
CA HIS A 419 -3.43 15.17 -8.53
C HIS A 419 -2.31 16.22 -8.65
N GLY A 420 -2.62 17.40 -9.19
CA GLY A 420 -1.69 18.53 -9.28
C GLY A 420 -1.25 19.08 -7.92
N PHE A 421 -1.96 18.73 -6.83
CA PHE A 421 -1.58 19.10 -5.46
C PHE A 421 -0.23 18.49 -5.02
N ALA A 422 0.32 17.55 -5.77
CA ALA A 422 1.69 17.07 -5.52
C ALA A 422 2.77 18.12 -5.87
N ALA A 423 2.50 19.07 -6.77
CA ALA A 423 3.47 20.04 -7.25
C ALA A 423 3.78 21.16 -6.25
N ALA A 424 2.84 21.48 -5.34
CA ALA A 424 2.98 22.56 -4.37
C ALA A 424 2.12 22.28 -3.11
N PRO A 425 2.42 22.90 -1.96
CA PRO A 425 1.55 22.84 -0.79
C PRO A 425 0.21 23.53 -1.10
N HIS A 426 -0.89 22.91 -0.62
CA HIS A 426 -2.25 23.40 -0.73
C HIS A 426 -2.92 23.38 0.64
N THR A 427 -2.26 24.01 1.62
CA THR A 427 -2.63 23.92 3.05
C THR A 427 -4.08 24.32 3.31
N ASP A 428 -4.51 25.49 2.81
CA ASP A 428 -5.86 26.01 3.06
C ASP A 428 -6.94 25.11 2.44
N GLU A 429 -6.71 24.63 1.21
CA GLU A 429 -7.66 23.74 0.53
C GLU A 429 -7.72 22.36 1.20
N LEU A 430 -6.58 21.86 1.69
CA LEU A 430 -6.50 20.59 2.42
C LEU A 430 -7.13 20.70 3.81
N ASP A 431 -6.97 21.82 4.49
CA ASP A 431 -7.64 22.08 5.77
C ASP A 431 -9.15 22.17 5.59
N ALA A 432 -9.63 22.91 4.58
CA ALA A 432 -11.05 22.98 4.26
C ALA A 432 -11.63 21.62 3.83
N TYR A 433 -10.85 20.77 3.16
CA TYR A 433 -11.21 19.40 2.84
C TYR A 433 -11.34 18.53 4.09
N ALA A 434 -10.39 18.64 5.02
CA ALA A 434 -10.43 17.95 6.31
C ALA A 434 -11.63 18.39 7.16
N ASP A 435 -11.95 19.68 7.18
CA ASP A 435 -13.12 20.22 7.89
C ASP A 435 -14.43 19.62 7.36
N ARG A 436 -14.59 19.46 6.04
CA ARG A 436 -15.76 18.78 5.46
C ARG A 436 -15.89 17.34 5.92
N LEU A 437 -14.76 16.60 5.99
CA LEU A 437 -14.75 15.23 6.45
C LEU A 437 -15.09 15.11 7.95
N ILE A 438 -14.53 15.99 8.77
CA ILE A 438 -14.84 16.08 10.21
C ILE A 438 -16.31 16.40 10.43
N ALA A 439 -16.85 17.39 9.72
CA ALA A 439 -18.26 17.75 9.80
C ALA A 439 -19.19 16.58 9.40
N ARG A 440 -18.82 15.84 8.34
CA ARG A 440 -19.58 14.65 7.93
C ARG A 440 -19.57 13.56 9.03
N LEU A 441 -18.47 13.38 9.71
CA LEU A 441 -18.40 12.41 10.81
C LEU A 441 -19.16 12.91 12.04
N ASP A 442 -19.16 14.22 12.30
CA ASP A 442 -19.93 14.84 13.40
C ASP A 442 -21.46 14.70 13.17
N GLU A 443 -21.94 14.73 11.92
CA GLU A 443 -23.34 14.45 11.59
C GLU A 443 -23.75 13.03 12.02
N LEU A 444 -22.84 12.05 11.88
CA LEU A 444 -23.07 10.65 12.19
C LEU A 444 -22.79 10.30 13.66
N ALA A 445 -21.87 11.01 14.27
CA ALA A 445 -21.42 10.88 15.66
C ALA A 445 -21.35 12.26 16.32
N PRO A 446 -22.48 12.79 16.83
CA PRO A 446 -22.56 14.15 17.37
C PRO A 446 -21.58 14.43 18.49
N GLY A 447 -20.91 15.58 18.39
CA GLY A 447 -19.87 15.99 19.34
C GLY A 447 -18.50 15.38 19.03
N PHE A 448 -18.34 14.73 17.86
CA PHE A 448 -17.05 14.22 17.39
C PHE A 448 -16.03 15.34 17.25
N THR A 449 -16.41 16.47 16.63
CA THR A 449 -15.52 17.64 16.45
C THR A 449 -14.94 18.11 17.79
N ALA A 450 -15.76 18.14 18.84
CA ALA A 450 -15.32 18.54 20.17
C ALA A 450 -14.40 17.53 20.88
N SER A 451 -14.30 16.31 20.35
CA SER A 451 -13.38 15.28 20.86
C SER A 451 -11.98 15.36 20.26
N ILE A 452 -11.76 16.17 19.24
CA ILE A 452 -10.47 16.29 18.56
C ILE A 452 -9.51 17.13 19.40
N LEU A 453 -8.42 16.52 19.86
CA LEU A 453 -7.35 17.19 20.59
C LEU A 453 -6.30 17.78 19.63
N HIS A 454 -5.94 17.00 18.62
CA HIS A 454 -4.95 17.40 17.61
C HIS A 454 -5.33 16.85 16.25
N ARG A 455 -4.91 17.55 15.17
CA ARG A 455 -5.05 17.09 13.79
C ARG A 455 -3.78 17.27 13.00
N GLN A 456 -3.56 16.40 12.03
CA GLN A 456 -2.51 16.49 11.02
C GLN A 456 -3.12 16.12 9.68
N VAL A 457 -2.95 16.97 8.68
CA VAL A 457 -3.36 16.72 7.30
C VAL A 457 -2.10 16.53 6.46
N ILE A 458 -1.98 15.39 5.78
CA ILE A 458 -0.85 15.07 4.92
C ILE A 458 -1.39 14.93 3.50
N GLY A 459 -1.06 15.91 2.64
CA GLY A 459 -1.45 15.95 1.25
C GLY A 459 -0.43 15.33 0.30
N PRO A 460 -0.74 15.29 -1.02
CA PRO A 460 0.14 14.70 -2.02
C PRO A 460 1.56 15.32 -2.05
N HIS A 461 1.68 16.63 -1.84
CA HIS A 461 2.97 17.34 -1.81
C HIS A 461 3.86 16.84 -0.67
N GLU A 462 3.33 16.75 0.53
CA GLU A 462 4.09 16.26 1.69
C GLU A 462 4.40 14.75 1.55
N MET A 463 3.48 13.97 0.98
CA MET A 463 3.74 12.56 0.65
C MET A 463 4.94 12.41 -0.29
N GLU A 464 5.08 13.28 -1.28
CA GLU A 464 6.21 13.28 -2.21
C GLU A 464 7.48 13.77 -1.56
N THR A 465 7.46 14.96 -0.99
CA THR A 465 8.69 15.65 -0.50
C THR A 465 9.27 14.99 0.75
N THR A 466 8.41 14.61 1.70
CA THR A 466 8.86 14.03 2.97
C THR A 466 9.08 12.52 2.87
N TYR A 467 8.17 11.80 2.22
CA TYR A 467 8.18 10.33 2.22
C TYR A 467 8.66 9.71 0.91
N GLY A 468 8.89 10.51 -0.14
CA GLY A 468 9.37 10.04 -1.43
C GLY A 468 8.32 9.29 -2.26
N LEU A 469 7.04 9.52 -1.98
CA LEU A 469 5.92 8.96 -2.74
C LEU A 469 5.59 9.89 -3.92
N ILE A 470 6.27 9.70 -5.04
CA ILE A 470 6.11 10.55 -6.23
C ILE A 470 4.64 10.68 -6.62
N GLY A 471 4.15 11.91 -6.80
CA GLY A 471 2.75 12.23 -7.08
C GLY A 471 1.81 11.97 -5.89
N GLY A 472 2.33 11.71 -4.69
CA GLY A 472 1.55 11.25 -3.53
C GLY A 472 1.00 9.83 -3.69
N ASN A 473 1.52 9.03 -4.66
CA ASN A 473 0.97 7.72 -4.97
C ASN A 473 1.46 6.64 -4.02
N ILE A 474 0.54 6.06 -3.23
CA ILE A 474 0.82 5.07 -2.19
C ILE A 474 1.30 3.71 -2.73
N PHE A 475 1.11 3.43 -4.03
CA PHE A 475 1.57 2.20 -4.70
C PHE A 475 2.86 2.40 -5.50
N HIS A 476 3.47 3.60 -5.46
CA HIS A 476 4.59 4.01 -6.31
C HIS A 476 4.29 3.91 -7.82
N GLY A 477 3.03 3.95 -8.20
CA GLY A 477 2.53 3.89 -9.59
C GLY A 477 1.12 3.35 -9.65
N GLU A 478 0.36 3.87 -10.59
CA GLU A 478 -1.05 3.50 -10.79
C GLU A 478 -1.19 1.99 -11.04
N LEU A 479 -2.22 1.38 -10.46
CA LEU A 479 -2.55 -0.04 -10.67
C LEU A 479 -3.40 -0.23 -11.93
N SER A 480 -2.98 0.37 -13.03
CA SER A 480 -3.60 0.18 -14.34
C SER A 480 -2.98 -1.01 -15.08
N ALA A 481 -3.74 -1.69 -15.92
CA ALA A 481 -3.28 -2.85 -16.69
C ALA A 481 -2.00 -2.56 -17.50
N SER A 482 -1.80 -1.32 -17.94
CA SER A 482 -0.60 -0.87 -18.66
C SER A 482 0.65 -0.74 -17.79
N GLN A 483 0.52 -0.84 -16.47
CA GLN A 483 1.60 -0.71 -15.48
C GLN A 483 1.66 -1.89 -14.50
N LEU A 484 1.11 -3.04 -14.85
CA LEU A 484 1.11 -4.25 -14.03
C LEU A 484 1.98 -5.36 -14.64
N PHE A 485 2.27 -6.36 -13.84
CA PHE A 485 2.99 -7.57 -14.21
C PHE A 485 4.32 -7.27 -14.93
N HIS A 486 4.47 -7.77 -16.17
CA HIS A 486 5.68 -7.62 -16.98
C HIS A 486 5.97 -6.18 -17.44
N MET A 487 5.01 -5.26 -17.28
CA MET A 487 5.16 -3.83 -17.58
C MET A 487 5.72 -3.03 -16.40
N ARG A 488 5.91 -3.64 -15.21
CA ARG A 488 6.24 -2.95 -13.97
C ARG A 488 7.68 -3.19 -13.53
N PRO A 489 8.60 -2.20 -13.43
CA PRO A 489 8.42 -0.76 -13.74
C PRO A 489 8.59 -0.43 -15.23
N ALA A 490 9.20 -1.30 -16.03
CA ALA A 490 9.40 -1.15 -17.46
C ALA A 490 9.41 -2.52 -18.14
N PRO A 491 9.01 -2.61 -19.43
CA PRO A 491 9.08 -3.85 -20.19
C PRO A 491 10.50 -4.43 -20.22
N GLY A 492 10.62 -5.73 -19.94
CA GLY A 492 11.91 -6.42 -19.90
C GLY A 492 12.65 -6.35 -18.56
N TYR A 493 12.18 -5.57 -17.59
CA TYR A 493 12.81 -5.37 -16.28
C TYR A 493 11.92 -5.73 -15.09
N ALA A 494 10.86 -6.49 -15.31
CA ALA A 494 9.98 -6.98 -14.25
C ALA A 494 10.63 -8.04 -13.34
N ASP A 495 11.83 -8.50 -13.65
CA ASP A 495 12.65 -9.44 -12.88
C ASP A 495 13.64 -8.75 -11.92
N PHE A 496 13.35 -7.49 -11.59
CA PHE A 496 14.12 -6.66 -10.63
C PHE A 496 15.52 -6.27 -11.08
N THR A 497 15.95 -6.67 -12.27
CA THR A 497 17.19 -6.17 -12.90
C THR A 497 16.99 -4.78 -13.50
N THR A 498 18.09 -4.14 -13.88
CA THR A 498 18.11 -2.84 -14.56
C THR A 498 19.04 -2.90 -15.78
N PRO A 499 19.08 -1.87 -16.63
CA PRO A 499 20.10 -1.77 -17.69
C PRO A 499 21.53 -1.74 -17.15
N ILE A 500 21.74 -1.30 -15.91
CA ILE A 500 23.05 -1.21 -15.28
C ILE A 500 23.34 -2.51 -14.52
N ARG A 501 24.44 -3.19 -14.85
CA ARG A 501 24.87 -4.40 -14.15
C ARG A 501 25.14 -4.11 -12.67
N GLY A 502 24.76 -5.01 -11.78
CA GLY A 502 24.94 -4.85 -10.34
C GLY A 502 23.99 -3.85 -9.68
N LEU A 503 23.08 -3.21 -10.44
CA LEU A 503 21.99 -2.39 -9.91
C LEU A 503 20.67 -3.17 -10.01
N TYR A 504 19.96 -3.28 -8.87
CA TYR A 504 18.67 -3.93 -8.76
C TYR A 504 17.62 -2.95 -8.25
N GLN A 505 16.40 -3.04 -8.80
CA GLN A 505 15.28 -2.19 -8.39
C GLN A 505 14.32 -2.99 -7.52
N ALA A 506 14.15 -2.57 -6.26
CA ALA A 506 13.33 -3.24 -5.26
C ALA A 506 12.27 -2.32 -4.63
N SER A 507 11.84 -1.27 -5.35
CA SER A 507 10.80 -0.37 -4.86
C SER A 507 9.40 -0.96 -4.98
N SER A 508 8.43 -0.37 -4.31
CA SER A 508 7.01 -0.70 -4.48
C SER A 508 6.49 -0.45 -5.90
N ALA A 509 7.26 0.23 -6.77
CA ALA A 509 6.96 0.36 -8.19
C ALA A 509 7.35 -0.87 -9.03
N THR A 510 7.96 -1.90 -8.46
CA THR A 510 8.23 -3.17 -9.15
C THR A 510 7.10 -4.17 -8.94
N HIS A 511 7.16 -5.32 -9.63
CA HIS A 511 6.13 -6.34 -9.53
C HIS A 511 5.95 -6.84 -8.09
N GLY A 512 4.69 -7.08 -7.68
CA GLY A 512 4.33 -7.48 -6.31
C GLY A 512 4.46 -6.37 -5.27
N GLY A 513 4.80 -5.14 -5.68
CA GLY A 513 4.89 -3.98 -4.81
C GLY A 513 3.57 -3.25 -4.58
N GLY A 514 3.57 -2.35 -3.60
CA GLY A 514 2.40 -1.67 -3.07
C GLY A 514 1.77 -2.42 -1.88
N GLY A 515 1.35 -1.69 -0.82
CA GLY A 515 0.71 -2.28 0.37
C GLY A 515 1.68 -2.89 1.40
N VAL A 516 2.92 -2.44 1.48
CA VAL A 516 3.94 -2.87 2.48
C VAL A 516 4.23 -4.39 2.39
N THR A 517 4.49 -4.87 1.17
CA THR A 517 4.60 -6.31 0.90
C THR A 517 5.99 -6.91 1.17
N GLY A 518 7.07 -6.14 1.03
CA GLY A 518 8.43 -6.68 1.06
C GLY A 518 8.78 -7.64 -0.10
N ILE A 519 7.81 -7.95 -0.97
CA ILE A 519 7.99 -8.85 -2.13
C ILE A 519 9.07 -8.32 -3.09
N PRO A 520 9.08 -7.02 -3.46
CA PRO A 520 10.14 -6.48 -4.31
C PRO A 520 11.54 -6.78 -3.80
N ALA A 521 11.75 -6.57 -2.49
CA ALA A 521 13.04 -6.82 -1.85
C ALA A 521 13.40 -8.32 -1.84
N LEU A 522 12.45 -9.18 -1.47
CA LEU A 522 12.62 -10.63 -1.49
C LEU A 522 13.07 -11.14 -2.87
N GLN A 523 12.42 -10.64 -3.93
CA GLN A 523 12.74 -11.09 -5.29
C GLN A 523 14.03 -10.47 -5.83
N ALA A 524 14.31 -9.19 -5.54
CA ALA A 524 15.56 -8.54 -5.92
C ALA A 524 16.77 -9.22 -5.26
N VAL A 525 16.68 -9.58 -3.98
CA VAL A 525 17.71 -10.33 -3.27
C VAL A 525 17.90 -11.74 -3.89
N ARG A 526 16.80 -12.43 -4.18
CA ARG A 526 16.87 -13.74 -4.86
C ARG A 526 17.50 -13.64 -6.24
N ARG A 527 17.26 -12.55 -6.94
CA ARG A 527 17.88 -12.29 -8.24
C ARG A 527 19.36 -11.99 -8.09
N LEU A 528 19.75 -11.09 -7.19
CA LEU A 528 21.15 -10.76 -6.90
C LEU A 528 21.96 -12.02 -6.57
N LEU A 529 21.44 -12.87 -5.68
CA LEU A 529 22.12 -14.12 -5.27
C LEU A 529 22.25 -15.17 -6.39
N LYS A 530 21.52 -15.04 -7.48
CA LYS A 530 21.68 -15.90 -8.68
C LYS A 530 22.71 -15.33 -9.66
N ASP A 531 22.93 -14.02 -9.60
CA ASP A 531 23.84 -13.31 -10.50
C ASP A 531 25.27 -13.24 -9.92
N THR A 532 25.45 -13.51 -8.60
CA THR A 532 26.73 -13.59 -7.85
C THR A 532 27.06 -15.02 -7.45
#